data_d500388cc21bc48129e5f78fd7b4872b
#
_entry.id   d500388cc21bc48129e5f78fd7b4872b
#
_cell.length_a   1.000
_cell.length_b   1.000
_cell.length_c   1.000
_cell.angle_alpha   90.00
_cell.angle_beta   90.00
_cell.angle_gamma   90.00
#
_symmetry.space_group_name_H-M   'P 1'
#
loop_
_entity.id
_entity.type
_entity.pdbx_description
1 polymer ?
#
loop_
_entity_poly.entity_id
_entity_poly.type
_entity_poly.pdbx_seq_one_letter_code
_entity_poly.pdbx_strand_id
1 'polypeptide(L)'
;LDQAINNEEDIVVVGWKPHWMFMDYDLKMLDDPENVFGGYEEIHSYAREGLKEDNPEAYKIIDNFYWEVEDMSSVMEELATDVEPEEAADNWIEANRETVDGWLE
;
A
#
# COMPACT_ATOMS: atom_id res chain seq x y z
N LEU A 1 -13.10 14.31 9.20
CA LEU A 1 -12.67 14.65 7.86
C LEU A 1 -13.90 14.87 6.96
N ASP A 2 -14.69 13.84 6.73
CA ASP A 2 -15.86 13.83 5.86
C ASP A 2 -16.86 14.99 6.14
N GLN A 3 -17.21 15.20 7.41
CA GLN A 3 -18.13 16.28 7.81
C GLN A 3 -17.57 17.67 7.47
N ALA A 4 -16.28 17.90 7.68
CA ALA A 4 -15.66 19.19 7.37
C ALA A 4 -15.62 19.46 5.86
N ILE A 5 -15.28 18.41 5.07
CA ILE A 5 -15.28 18.50 3.61
C ILE A 5 -16.69 18.77 3.08
N ASN A 6 -17.69 18.06 3.56
CA ASN A 6 -19.08 18.26 3.15
C ASN A 6 -19.63 19.65 3.53
N ASN A 7 -19.11 20.25 4.57
CA ASN A 7 -19.48 21.60 5.02
C ASN A 7 -18.61 22.69 4.40
N GLU A 8 -17.64 22.36 3.55
CA GLU A 8 -16.64 23.30 2.99
C GLU A 8 -15.84 24.03 4.09
N GLU A 9 -15.52 23.31 5.19
CA GLU A 9 -14.75 23.83 6.31
C GLU A 9 -13.27 23.45 6.17
N ASP A 10 -12.37 24.40 6.48
CA ASP A 10 -10.95 24.14 6.53
C ASP A 10 -10.63 23.15 7.65
N ILE A 11 -9.85 22.11 7.33
CA ILE A 11 -9.44 21.09 8.30
C ILE A 11 -8.00 20.63 8.02
N VAL A 12 -7.26 20.39 9.09
CA VAL A 12 -5.95 19.72 9.04
C VAL A 12 -6.05 18.44 9.87
N VAL A 13 -5.62 17.34 9.31
CA VAL A 13 -5.64 16.01 9.95
C VAL A 13 -4.27 15.35 9.84
N VAL A 14 -3.95 14.49 10.79
CA VAL A 14 -2.80 13.60 10.66
C VAL A 14 -3.16 12.47 9.70
N GLY A 15 -2.29 12.23 8.75
CA GLY A 15 -2.46 11.19 7.75
C GLY A 15 -1.13 10.58 7.34
N TRP A 16 -1.19 9.49 6.63
CA TRP A 16 -0.02 8.80 6.07
C TRP A 16 -0.37 8.16 4.74
N LYS A 17 0.62 7.90 3.92
CA LYS A 17 0.47 7.16 2.67
C LYS A 17 1.20 5.82 2.76
N PRO A 18 0.62 4.74 2.18
CA PRO A 18 -0.68 4.68 1.50
C PRO A 18 -1.86 4.68 2.48
N HIS A 19 -2.97 5.33 2.10
CA HIS A 19 -4.24 5.30 2.83
C HIS A 19 -5.39 5.66 1.89
N TRP A 20 -6.53 4.97 2.00
CA TRP A 20 -7.72 5.17 1.17
C TRP A 20 -8.23 6.62 1.15
N MET A 21 -8.03 7.39 2.23
CA MET A 21 -8.48 8.78 2.31
C MET A 21 -7.96 9.68 1.18
N PHE A 22 -6.81 9.36 0.59
CA PHE A 22 -6.23 10.10 -0.52
C PHE A 22 -6.82 9.71 -1.89
N MET A 23 -7.59 8.63 -1.93
CA MET A 23 -8.37 8.25 -3.10
C MET A 23 -9.75 8.88 -3.06
N ASP A 24 -10.38 8.91 -1.87
CA ASP A 24 -11.74 9.42 -1.70
C ASP A 24 -11.83 10.94 -1.64
N TYR A 25 -10.75 11.61 -1.19
CA TYR A 25 -10.74 13.06 -0.99
C TYR A 25 -9.54 13.71 -1.65
N ASP A 26 -9.75 14.91 -2.21
CA ASP A 26 -8.66 15.77 -2.72
C ASP A 26 -7.89 16.40 -1.55
N LEU A 27 -6.98 15.62 -0.97
CA LEU A 27 -6.18 16.03 0.18
C LEU A 27 -4.78 16.46 -0.26
N LYS A 28 -4.32 17.57 0.31
CA LYS A 28 -2.97 18.07 0.12
C LYS A 28 -2.08 17.68 1.30
N MET A 29 -0.97 16.99 1.01
CA MET A 29 0.10 16.83 1.99
C MET A 29 0.76 18.17 2.27
N LEU A 30 0.91 18.50 3.55
CA LEU A 30 1.64 19.70 3.99
C LEU A 30 3.12 19.39 4.13
N ASP A 31 3.95 20.39 3.85
CA ASP A 31 5.40 20.28 4.05
C ASP A 31 5.72 20.24 5.55
N ASP A 32 6.69 19.43 5.91
CA ASP A 32 7.27 19.35 7.26
C ASP A 32 8.73 19.82 7.25
N PRO A 33 8.98 21.14 7.18
CA PRO A 33 10.32 21.70 7.01
C PRO A 33 11.24 21.44 8.23
N GLU A 34 10.68 21.17 9.38
CA GLU A 34 11.42 20.87 10.61
C GLU A 34 11.59 19.37 10.84
N ASN A 35 11.05 18.54 9.93
CA ASN A 35 11.10 17.08 9.99
C ASN A 35 10.59 16.53 11.34
N VAL A 36 9.50 17.08 11.84
CA VAL A 36 8.89 16.71 13.13
C VAL A 36 8.31 15.30 13.08
N PHE A 37 7.78 14.91 11.91
CA PHE A 37 7.20 13.57 11.68
C PHE A 37 8.22 12.52 11.24
N GLY A 38 9.50 12.89 11.09
CA GLY A 38 10.56 12.00 10.64
C GLY A 38 10.69 11.95 9.12
N GLY A 39 11.60 11.06 8.65
CA GLY A 39 11.83 10.83 7.23
C GLY A 39 10.85 9.81 6.63
N TYR A 40 11.11 9.43 5.39
CA TYR A 40 10.37 8.35 4.75
C TYR A 40 10.61 7.04 5.49
N GLU A 41 9.51 6.32 5.73
CA GLU A 41 9.54 4.95 6.23
C GLU A 41 9.26 4.00 5.06
N GLU A 42 9.88 2.83 5.10
CA GLU A 42 9.70 1.79 4.10
C GLU A 42 8.95 0.61 4.70
N ILE A 43 8.12 -0.03 3.89
CA ILE A 43 7.46 -1.28 4.24
C ILE A 43 8.33 -2.42 3.74
N HIS A 44 8.83 -3.25 4.66
CA HIS A 44 9.74 -4.34 4.34
C HIS A 44 9.05 -5.69 4.45
N SER A 45 9.40 -6.58 3.53
CA SER A 45 9.06 -8.01 3.66
C SER A 45 10.03 -8.70 4.62
N TYR A 46 9.52 -9.57 5.47
CA TYR A 46 10.32 -10.35 6.40
C TYR A 46 10.08 -11.84 6.17
N ALA A 47 11.16 -12.60 6.13
CA ALA A 47 11.13 -14.05 6.06
C ALA A 47 11.78 -14.64 7.32
N ARG A 48 11.34 -15.82 7.74
CA ARG A 48 12.01 -16.56 8.82
C ARG A 48 13.45 -16.94 8.41
N GLU A 49 14.32 -17.04 9.38
CA GLU A 49 15.65 -17.60 9.17
C GLU A 49 15.55 -19.04 8.62
N GLY A 50 16.41 -19.38 7.67
CA GLY A 50 16.44 -20.68 7.00
C GLY A 50 15.41 -20.88 5.90
N LEU A 51 14.53 -19.90 5.60
CA LEU A 51 13.54 -20.05 4.53
C LEU A 51 14.20 -20.27 3.17
N LYS A 52 15.32 -19.59 2.91
CA LYS A 52 16.04 -19.67 1.64
C LYS A 52 16.56 -21.08 1.37
N GLU A 53 17.00 -21.77 2.43
CA GLU A 53 17.51 -23.14 2.36
C GLU A 53 16.39 -24.17 2.29
N ASP A 54 15.32 -23.96 3.06
CA ASP A 54 14.20 -24.89 3.15
C ASP A 54 13.25 -24.81 1.95
N ASN A 55 13.01 -23.59 1.47
CA ASN A 55 12.11 -23.34 0.33
C ASN A 55 12.63 -22.15 -0.50
N PRO A 56 13.63 -22.39 -1.36
CA PRO A 56 14.24 -21.34 -2.16
C PRO A 56 13.28 -20.68 -3.15
N GLU A 57 12.26 -21.38 -3.64
CA GLU A 57 11.27 -20.81 -4.54
C GLU A 57 10.38 -19.80 -3.83
N ALA A 58 9.86 -20.14 -2.66
CA ALA A 58 9.07 -19.19 -1.86
C ALA A 58 9.91 -18.00 -1.40
N TYR A 59 11.18 -18.24 -1.02
CA TYR A 59 12.10 -17.14 -0.66
C TYR A 59 12.30 -16.19 -1.84
N LYS A 60 12.51 -16.71 -3.05
CA LYS A 60 12.72 -15.93 -4.26
C LYS A 60 11.54 -15.01 -4.56
N ILE A 61 10.31 -15.52 -4.45
CA ILE A 61 9.09 -14.73 -4.66
C ILE A 61 9.01 -13.57 -3.65
N ILE A 62 9.28 -13.84 -2.36
CA ILE A 62 9.26 -12.82 -1.30
C ILE A 62 10.38 -11.79 -1.52
N ASP A 63 11.56 -12.22 -1.96
CA ASP A 63 12.72 -11.37 -2.21
C ASP A 63 12.53 -10.47 -3.44
N ASN A 64 11.84 -10.97 -4.46
CA ASN A 64 11.51 -10.22 -5.67
C ASN A 64 10.24 -9.36 -5.51
N PHE A 65 9.42 -9.61 -4.49
CA PHE A 65 8.18 -8.89 -4.29
C PHE A 65 8.45 -7.40 -4.07
N TYR A 66 7.85 -6.60 -4.92
CA TYR A 66 7.91 -5.15 -4.84
C TYR A 66 6.59 -4.53 -5.28
N TRP A 67 6.09 -3.61 -4.48
CA TRP A 67 4.91 -2.79 -4.78
C TRP A 67 5.26 -1.32 -4.70
N GLU A 68 4.76 -0.56 -5.67
CA GLU A 68 4.69 0.88 -5.54
C GLU A 68 3.54 1.27 -4.59
N VAL A 69 3.55 2.52 -4.14
CA VAL A 69 2.48 3.05 -3.26
C VAL A 69 1.12 2.98 -3.94
N GLU A 70 1.08 3.16 -5.25
CA GLU A 70 -0.11 3.10 -6.08
C GLU A 70 -0.70 1.70 -6.14
N ASP A 71 0.12 0.66 -6.21
CA ASP A 71 -0.31 -0.75 -6.18
C ASP A 71 -1.03 -1.06 -4.87
N MET A 72 -0.40 -0.71 -3.76
CA MET A 72 -0.98 -0.89 -2.43
C MET A 72 -2.27 -0.09 -2.26
N SER A 73 -2.29 1.16 -2.73
CA SER A 73 -3.46 2.03 -2.63
C SER A 73 -4.65 1.48 -3.39
N SER A 74 -4.43 0.89 -4.58
CA SER A 74 -5.51 0.30 -5.38
C SER A 74 -6.17 -0.89 -4.67
N VAL A 75 -5.38 -1.76 -4.04
CA VAL A 75 -5.92 -2.88 -3.24
C VAL A 75 -6.63 -2.37 -1.99
N MET A 76 -6.09 -1.33 -1.32
CA MET A 76 -6.74 -0.72 -0.15
C MET A 76 -8.08 -0.06 -0.49
N GLU A 77 -8.21 0.54 -1.67
CA GLU A 77 -9.46 1.11 -2.17
C GLU A 77 -10.52 0.01 -2.34
N GLU A 78 -10.15 -1.11 -2.94
CA GLU A 78 -11.05 -2.26 -3.09
C GLU A 78 -11.47 -2.84 -1.74
N LEU A 79 -10.51 -2.95 -0.80
CA LEU A 79 -10.78 -3.39 0.58
C LEU A 79 -11.65 -2.41 1.41
N ALA A 80 -11.76 -1.15 1.01
CA ALA A 80 -12.65 -0.18 1.63
C ALA A 80 -14.12 -0.42 1.25
N THR A 81 -14.37 -1.29 0.29
CA THR A 81 -15.69 -1.83 -0.05
C THR A 81 -15.95 -3.14 0.71
N ASP A 82 -17.02 -3.84 0.41
CA ASP A 82 -17.36 -5.14 1.03
C ASP A 82 -16.63 -6.33 0.34
N VAL A 83 -15.48 -6.10 -0.29
CA VAL A 83 -14.67 -7.14 -0.95
C VAL A 83 -13.74 -7.80 0.06
N GLU A 84 -13.69 -9.13 0.04
CA GLU A 84 -12.79 -9.90 0.90
C GLU A 84 -11.32 -9.75 0.47
N PRO A 85 -10.36 -9.78 1.41
CA PRO A 85 -8.93 -9.57 1.10
C PRO A 85 -8.37 -10.54 0.05
N GLU A 86 -8.82 -11.79 0.04
CA GLU A 86 -8.39 -12.79 -0.93
C GLU A 86 -8.87 -12.43 -2.34
N GLU A 87 -10.10 -11.96 -2.47
CA GLU A 87 -10.68 -11.51 -3.74
C GLU A 87 -9.99 -10.26 -4.27
N ALA A 88 -9.72 -9.27 -3.41
CA ALA A 88 -8.98 -8.07 -3.78
C ALA A 88 -7.55 -8.41 -4.25
N ALA A 89 -6.88 -9.36 -3.60
CA ALA A 89 -5.57 -9.84 -4.02
C ALA A 89 -5.63 -10.54 -5.38
N ASP A 90 -6.60 -11.40 -5.61
CA ASP A 90 -6.79 -12.11 -6.89
C ASP A 90 -7.07 -11.12 -8.02
N ASN A 91 -7.94 -10.14 -7.80
CA ASN A 91 -8.26 -9.08 -8.77
C ASN A 91 -7.00 -8.29 -9.14
N TRP A 92 -6.19 -7.91 -8.15
CA TRP A 92 -4.94 -7.19 -8.41
C TRP A 92 -3.94 -8.06 -9.20
N ILE A 93 -3.78 -9.34 -8.83
CA ILE A 93 -2.92 -10.29 -9.53
C ILE A 93 -3.36 -10.47 -10.99
N GLU A 94 -4.65 -10.59 -11.25
CA GLU A 94 -5.17 -10.72 -12.62
C GLU A 94 -4.89 -9.46 -13.46
N ALA A 95 -5.06 -8.29 -12.86
CA ALA A 95 -4.82 -7.01 -13.53
C ALA A 95 -3.32 -6.73 -13.78
N ASN A 96 -2.42 -7.31 -12.97
CA ASN A 96 -0.98 -7.01 -12.97
C ASN A 96 -0.12 -8.26 -13.23
N ARG A 97 -0.57 -9.13 -14.11
CA ARG A 97 0.05 -10.44 -14.40
C ARG A 97 1.52 -10.35 -14.77
N GLU A 98 1.91 -9.35 -15.56
CA GLU A 98 3.30 -9.14 -15.99
C GLU A 98 4.22 -8.86 -14.79
N THR A 99 3.77 -8.05 -13.85
CA THR A 99 4.50 -7.74 -12.60
C THR A 99 4.64 -9.00 -11.75
N VAL A 100 3.55 -9.72 -11.56
CA VAL A 100 3.54 -10.97 -10.75
C VAL A 100 4.44 -12.04 -11.38
N ASP A 101 4.39 -12.22 -12.68
CA ASP A 101 5.24 -13.19 -13.39
C ASP A 101 6.72 -12.81 -13.24
N GLY A 102 7.07 -11.52 -13.17
CA GLY A 102 8.42 -11.04 -12.87
C GLY A 102 8.93 -11.45 -11.48
N TRP A 103 8.05 -11.60 -10.48
CA TRP A 103 8.45 -12.08 -9.16
C TRP A 103 8.79 -13.59 -9.15
N LEU A 104 8.25 -14.32 -10.12
CA LEU A 104 8.47 -15.77 -10.27
C LEU A 104 9.78 -16.10 -11.03
N GLU A 105 10.33 -15.15 -11.79
CA GLU A 105 11.58 -15.29 -12.56
C GLU A 105 12.84 -15.10 -11.69
#